data_49fda45d984448f85854185b3da36a00
#
_entry.id   49fda45d984448f85854185b3da36a00
#
_cell.length_a   1.000
_cell.length_b   1.000
_cell.length_c   1.000
_cell.angle_alpha   90.00
_cell.angle_beta   90.00
_cell.angle_gamma   90.00
#
_symmetry.space_group_name_H-M   'P 1'
#
loop_
_entity.id
_entity.type
_entity.pdbx_description
1 polymer ?
#
loop_
_entity_poly.entity_id
_entity_poly.type
_entity_poly.pdbx_seq_one_letter_code
_entity_poly.pdbx_strand_id
1 'polypeptide(L)'
;MLGQHLPSLRPAVVMALTATATPLVQDDICAQLGLAQPARFIHGFRRANIAIEVVEIAPSRRAELACELLLDAGRRPGILYTPTRKQADTLAAELAGHFPTAAYHAGLEAEHRKRVQEEFLASRIEVMVATIAFGMGIDKPDVRTIIHTALPGSLEAYYQEIGRAGRDGRPSRAILMHSYADRYTHDFFFERDYPDVAVLDGIFAQLHSEPQEKTTLQNRLRMKPDIFDKALEKLWIHGGAVMDFAENVSCGQPQWRKSYIAHGEQKRAQIDLVIRYAESNQCRMSTLVRHFGDLADGQTACEICDFCAPAQCAAQRFRTATDLERGVLFRVIAALRAGAVKSTGKLHGELCPNGVMSRDAFEEVLGAMARAGLVRLSDAVFEKDGKQIPYRKVSLTRAAHSDGLSARSAGGAPS
;
A
#
# COMPACT_ATOMS: atom_id res chain seq x y z
N MET A 1 -22.51 -16.74 9.07
CA MET A 1 -23.81 -16.57 8.40
C MET A 1 -24.06 -17.61 7.31
N LEU A 2 -23.36 -17.62 6.16
CA LEU A 2 -23.59 -18.64 5.10
C LEU A 2 -23.45 -20.08 5.63
N GLY A 3 -22.41 -20.39 6.43
CA GLY A 3 -22.20 -21.71 6.98
C GLY A 3 -23.31 -22.22 7.88
N GLN A 4 -24.08 -21.33 8.51
CA GLN A 4 -25.24 -21.71 9.33
C GLN A 4 -26.43 -22.21 8.50
N HIS A 5 -26.51 -21.80 7.23
CA HIS A 5 -27.59 -22.21 6.33
C HIS A 5 -27.21 -23.41 5.46
N LEU A 6 -25.93 -23.73 5.32
CA LEU A 6 -25.47 -24.87 4.52
C LEU A 6 -26.11 -26.21 4.92
N PRO A 7 -26.22 -26.55 6.22
CA PRO A 7 -26.87 -27.81 6.62
C PRO A 7 -28.33 -27.94 6.17
N SER A 8 -29.07 -26.81 6.13
CA SER A 8 -30.47 -26.81 5.68
C SER A 8 -30.58 -26.95 4.17
N LEU A 9 -29.60 -26.46 3.39
CA LEU A 9 -29.56 -26.59 1.94
C LEU A 9 -29.11 -27.97 1.47
N ARG A 10 -28.47 -28.76 2.34
CA ARG A 10 -27.96 -30.12 2.05
C ARG A 10 -27.22 -30.21 0.72
N PRO A 11 -26.22 -29.36 0.44
CA PRO A 11 -25.52 -29.37 -0.84
C PRO A 11 -24.73 -30.67 -0.99
N ALA A 12 -24.73 -31.24 -2.20
CA ALA A 12 -23.91 -32.41 -2.53
C ALA A 12 -22.41 -32.08 -2.52
N VAL A 13 -22.06 -30.87 -2.95
CA VAL A 13 -20.69 -30.36 -2.98
C VAL A 13 -20.70 -28.87 -2.64
N VAL A 14 -19.71 -28.42 -1.85
CA VAL A 14 -19.48 -27.00 -1.57
C VAL A 14 -18.17 -26.59 -2.21
N MET A 15 -18.20 -25.57 -3.06
CA MET A 15 -17.03 -24.97 -3.70
C MET A 15 -16.96 -23.49 -3.32
N ALA A 16 -15.86 -23.08 -2.70
CA ALA A 16 -15.56 -21.68 -2.40
C ALA A 16 -14.52 -21.16 -3.41
N LEU A 17 -14.82 -20.08 -4.12
CA LEU A 17 -13.96 -19.46 -5.11
C LEU A 17 -13.60 -18.05 -4.68
N THR A 18 -12.33 -17.71 -4.73
CA THR A 18 -11.82 -16.35 -4.46
C THR A 18 -10.58 -16.07 -5.28
N ALA A 19 -10.38 -14.81 -5.66
CA ALA A 19 -9.23 -14.39 -6.45
C ALA A 19 -7.99 -14.05 -5.59
N THR A 20 -8.13 -13.79 -4.28
CA THR A 20 -7.08 -13.13 -3.48
C THR A 20 -7.08 -13.55 -2.00
N ALA A 21 -7.43 -14.80 -1.69
CA ALA A 21 -7.38 -15.29 -0.32
C ALA A 21 -5.94 -15.66 0.08
N THR A 22 -5.44 -15.03 1.14
CA THR A 22 -4.21 -15.47 1.82
C THR A 22 -4.48 -16.79 2.57
N PRO A 23 -3.43 -17.55 2.97
CA PRO A 23 -3.62 -18.79 3.73
C PRO A 23 -4.52 -18.64 4.96
N LEU A 24 -4.37 -17.53 5.70
CA LEU A 24 -5.22 -17.22 6.85
C LEU A 24 -6.70 -17.06 6.46
N VAL A 25 -6.98 -16.35 5.37
CA VAL A 25 -8.35 -16.17 4.86
C VAL A 25 -8.92 -17.48 4.34
N GLN A 26 -8.09 -18.33 3.70
CA GLN A 26 -8.51 -19.66 3.26
C GLN A 26 -8.92 -20.54 4.45
N ASP A 27 -8.15 -20.50 5.55
CA ASP A 27 -8.47 -21.21 6.78
C ASP A 27 -9.79 -20.72 7.39
N ASP A 28 -9.99 -19.41 7.44
CA ASP A 28 -11.23 -18.80 7.92
C ASP A 28 -12.44 -19.20 7.07
N ILE A 29 -12.31 -19.17 5.73
CA ILE A 29 -13.37 -19.64 4.82
C ILE A 29 -13.73 -21.10 5.12
N CYS A 30 -12.76 -21.97 5.28
CA CYS A 30 -13.00 -23.37 5.62
C CYS A 30 -13.72 -23.53 6.96
N ALA A 31 -13.29 -22.80 7.98
CA ALA A 31 -13.91 -22.82 9.30
C ALA A 31 -15.36 -22.29 9.26
N GLN A 32 -15.59 -21.18 8.57
CA GLN A 32 -16.91 -20.55 8.45
C GLN A 32 -17.93 -21.39 7.68
N LEU A 33 -17.46 -22.13 6.67
CA LEU A 33 -18.29 -23.03 5.86
C LEU A 33 -18.37 -24.45 6.46
N GLY A 34 -17.66 -24.74 7.56
CA GLY A 34 -17.64 -26.06 8.18
C GLY A 34 -17.01 -27.15 7.31
N LEU A 35 -16.05 -26.78 6.45
CA LEU A 35 -15.39 -27.72 5.54
C LEU A 35 -14.28 -28.47 6.28
N ALA A 36 -14.47 -29.76 6.50
CA ALA A 36 -13.47 -30.63 7.09
C ALA A 36 -12.54 -31.16 5.98
N GLN A 37 -11.26 -30.77 5.99
CA GLN A 37 -10.22 -31.20 5.05
C GLN A 37 -10.57 -30.95 3.56
N PRO A 38 -10.93 -29.71 3.15
CA PRO A 38 -11.23 -29.42 1.76
C PRO A 38 -9.97 -29.51 0.89
N ALA A 39 -10.13 -29.95 -0.35
CA ALA A 39 -9.08 -29.82 -1.33
C ALA A 39 -8.84 -28.33 -1.63
N ARG A 40 -7.58 -27.89 -1.65
CA ARG A 40 -7.20 -26.50 -1.93
C ARG A 40 -6.41 -26.44 -3.23
N PHE A 41 -6.86 -25.60 -4.14
CA PHE A 41 -6.22 -25.34 -5.42
C PHE A 41 -5.71 -23.90 -5.43
N ILE A 42 -4.40 -23.72 -5.19
CA ILE A 42 -3.76 -22.42 -5.01
C ILE A 42 -2.80 -22.23 -6.18
N HIS A 43 -3.29 -21.70 -7.29
CA HIS A 43 -2.53 -21.53 -8.52
C HIS A 43 -2.95 -20.26 -9.28
N GLY A 44 -2.08 -19.82 -10.21
CA GLY A 44 -2.43 -18.80 -11.18
C GLY A 44 -2.29 -17.35 -10.70
N PHE A 45 -1.56 -17.13 -9.62
CA PHE A 45 -1.27 -15.78 -9.13
C PHE A 45 -0.19 -15.06 -9.94
N ARG A 46 0.64 -15.77 -10.68
CA ARG A 46 1.70 -15.16 -11.49
C ARG A 46 1.12 -14.46 -12.71
N ARG A 47 1.46 -13.20 -12.85
CA ARG A 47 1.19 -12.39 -14.03
C ARG A 47 2.50 -12.12 -14.76
N ALA A 48 2.86 -13.03 -15.66
CA ALA A 48 4.14 -13.03 -16.37
C ALA A 48 4.36 -11.83 -17.29
N ASN A 49 3.28 -11.10 -17.62
CA ASN A 49 3.30 -9.94 -18.50
C ASN A 49 3.26 -8.60 -17.76
N ILE A 50 3.27 -8.57 -16.42
CA ILE A 50 3.26 -7.33 -15.64
C ILE A 50 4.61 -7.10 -14.99
N ALA A 51 5.38 -6.13 -15.49
CA ALA A 51 6.61 -5.68 -14.87
C ALA A 51 6.30 -4.76 -13.68
N ILE A 52 6.68 -5.17 -12.47
CA ILE A 52 6.44 -4.41 -11.25
C ILE A 52 7.69 -3.61 -10.89
N GLU A 53 7.51 -2.32 -10.67
CA GLU A 53 8.58 -1.40 -10.23
C GLU A 53 8.15 -0.69 -8.95
N VAL A 54 9.03 -0.60 -7.96
CA VAL A 54 8.81 0.13 -6.71
C VAL A 54 9.79 1.29 -6.64
N VAL A 55 9.28 2.51 -6.58
CA VAL A 55 10.08 3.74 -6.65
C VAL A 55 9.94 4.54 -5.36
N GLU A 56 11.06 4.79 -4.68
CA GLU A 56 11.09 5.74 -3.57
C GLU A 56 11.20 7.16 -4.14
N ILE A 57 10.16 7.98 -3.94
CA ILE A 57 10.08 9.33 -4.49
C ILE A 57 9.25 10.24 -3.58
N ALA A 58 9.73 11.48 -3.41
CA ALA A 58 9.04 12.49 -2.61
C ALA A 58 7.62 12.76 -3.17
N PRO A 59 6.60 12.97 -2.31
CA PRO A 59 5.23 13.20 -2.75
C PRO A 59 5.08 14.33 -3.76
N SER A 60 5.88 15.40 -3.64
CA SER A 60 5.87 16.56 -4.54
C SER A 60 6.32 16.26 -5.98
N ARG A 61 7.03 15.16 -6.19
CA ARG A 61 7.56 14.78 -7.53
C ARG A 61 6.77 13.68 -8.21
N ARG A 62 5.74 13.13 -7.56
CA ARG A 62 4.99 11.97 -8.07
C ARG A 62 4.17 12.30 -9.32
N ALA A 63 3.56 13.47 -9.36
CA ALA A 63 2.80 13.94 -10.53
C ALA A 63 3.69 14.10 -11.76
N GLU A 64 4.86 14.71 -11.58
CA GLU A 64 5.88 14.88 -12.63
C GLU A 64 6.32 13.52 -13.20
N LEU A 65 6.71 12.58 -12.31
CA LEU A 65 7.12 11.24 -12.75
C LEU A 65 5.98 10.49 -13.45
N ALA A 66 4.74 10.59 -12.94
CA ALA A 66 3.59 9.97 -13.58
C ALA A 66 3.35 10.53 -14.98
N CYS A 67 3.45 11.85 -15.17
CA CYS A 67 3.36 12.50 -16.46
C CYS A 67 4.46 12.01 -17.40
N GLU A 68 5.73 12.05 -16.98
CA GLU A 68 6.87 11.58 -17.77
C GLU A 68 6.70 10.12 -18.25
N LEU A 69 6.23 9.25 -17.37
CA LEU A 69 6.00 7.85 -17.72
C LEU A 69 4.93 7.67 -18.78
N LEU A 70 3.87 8.47 -18.71
CA LEU A 70 2.72 8.39 -19.61
C LEU A 70 2.90 9.17 -20.91
N LEU A 71 3.97 9.99 -21.08
CA LEU A 71 4.32 10.61 -22.37
C LEU A 71 4.55 9.55 -23.46
N ASP A 72 5.09 8.40 -23.11
CA ASP A 72 5.18 7.25 -24.01
C ASP A 72 3.76 6.69 -24.30
N ALA A 73 3.30 6.84 -25.53
CA ALA A 73 1.98 6.36 -25.96
C ALA A 73 1.79 4.86 -25.78
N GLY A 74 2.87 4.06 -25.85
CA GLY A 74 2.83 2.62 -25.62
C GLY A 74 2.54 2.25 -24.17
N ARG A 75 2.54 3.22 -23.25
CA ARG A 75 2.19 3.03 -21.82
C ARG A 75 0.77 3.44 -21.48
N ARG A 76 -0.02 3.86 -22.45
CA ARG A 76 -1.44 4.16 -22.30
C ARG A 76 -2.30 3.11 -22.99
N PRO A 77 -3.51 2.83 -22.54
CA PRO A 77 -4.22 3.45 -21.42
C PRO A 77 -3.60 3.15 -20.05
N GLY A 78 -3.72 4.13 -19.13
CA GLY A 78 -3.20 4.03 -17.77
C GLY A 78 -4.25 4.26 -16.68
N ILE A 79 -4.06 3.63 -15.51
CA ILE A 79 -4.85 3.91 -14.31
C ILE A 79 -3.90 4.35 -13.20
N LEU A 80 -4.20 5.49 -12.57
CA LEU A 80 -3.45 6.01 -11.43
C LEU A 80 -4.30 5.92 -10.18
N TYR A 81 -3.82 5.22 -9.16
CA TYR A 81 -4.48 5.14 -7.86
C TYR A 81 -3.91 6.16 -6.89
N THR A 82 -4.79 6.96 -6.30
CA THR A 82 -4.47 8.00 -5.31
C THR A 82 -5.18 7.72 -3.99
N PRO A 83 -4.60 8.09 -2.84
CA PRO A 83 -5.18 7.80 -1.53
C PRO A 83 -6.45 8.63 -1.21
N THR A 84 -6.62 9.80 -1.84
CA THR A 84 -7.75 10.71 -1.53
C THR A 84 -8.45 11.22 -2.78
N ARG A 85 -9.74 11.58 -2.64
CA ARG A 85 -10.55 12.20 -3.69
C ARG A 85 -9.91 13.48 -4.23
N LYS A 86 -9.48 14.37 -3.31
CA LYS A 86 -8.82 15.64 -3.68
C LYS A 86 -7.56 15.42 -4.51
N GLN A 87 -6.74 14.43 -4.16
CA GLN A 87 -5.56 14.10 -4.96
C GLN A 87 -5.93 13.52 -6.33
N ALA A 88 -7.03 12.74 -6.42
CA ALA A 88 -7.52 12.26 -7.72
C ALA A 88 -7.91 13.43 -8.63
N ASP A 89 -8.68 14.38 -8.11
CA ASP A 89 -9.10 15.57 -8.86
C ASP A 89 -7.90 16.44 -9.29
N THR A 90 -6.98 16.72 -8.34
CA THR A 90 -5.81 17.56 -8.60
C THR A 90 -4.91 16.93 -9.67
N LEU A 91 -4.55 15.65 -9.50
CA LEU A 91 -3.67 14.96 -10.44
C LEU A 91 -4.33 14.77 -11.81
N ALA A 92 -5.65 14.52 -11.86
CA ALA A 92 -6.36 14.44 -13.13
C ALA A 92 -6.34 15.78 -13.88
N ALA A 93 -6.52 16.90 -13.18
CA ALA A 93 -6.45 18.24 -13.77
C ALA A 93 -5.04 18.55 -14.29
N GLU A 94 -3.99 18.16 -13.56
CA GLU A 94 -2.60 18.33 -14.01
C GLU A 94 -2.29 17.53 -15.28
N LEU A 95 -2.74 16.27 -15.34
CA LEU A 95 -2.49 15.39 -16.49
C LEU A 95 -3.37 15.70 -17.69
N ALA A 96 -4.53 16.34 -17.51
CA ALA A 96 -5.47 16.68 -18.58
C ALA A 96 -4.85 17.64 -19.63
N GLY A 97 -3.81 18.40 -19.29
CA GLY A 97 -3.05 19.21 -20.22
C GLY A 97 -2.20 18.41 -21.22
N HIS A 98 -1.99 17.14 -20.98
CA HIS A 98 -1.13 16.26 -21.78
C HIS A 98 -1.89 15.11 -22.45
N PHE A 99 -2.93 14.58 -21.80
CA PHE A 99 -3.67 13.40 -22.27
C PHE A 99 -5.17 13.54 -21.97
N PRO A 100 -6.07 12.87 -22.72
CA PRO A 100 -7.45 12.68 -22.33
C PRO A 100 -7.53 11.98 -20.96
N THR A 101 -7.82 12.75 -19.90
CA THR A 101 -7.76 12.29 -18.51
C THR A 101 -9.05 12.60 -17.79
N ALA A 102 -9.45 11.73 -16.88
CA ALA A 102 -10.57 11.97 -15.97
C ALA A 102 -10.28 11.46 -14.54
N ALA A 103 -10.88 12.11 -13.56
CA ALA A 103 -10.92 11.63 -12.18
C ALA A 103 -12.08 10.65 -11.98
N TYR A 104 -11.89 9.66 -11.06
CA TYR A 104 -12.94 8.73 -10.66
C TYR A 104 -12.87 8.42 -9.16
N HIS A 105 -13.90 8.78 -8.41
CA HIS A 105 -14.01 8.50 -6.97
C HIS A 105 -15.46 8.51 -6.49
N ALA A 106 -15.72 7.98 -5.30
CA ALA A 106 -17.05 7.85 -4.74
C ALA A 106 -17.78 9.19 -4.44
N GLY A 107 -17.06 10.32 -4.48
CA GLY A 107 -17.64 11.65 -4.32
C GLY A 107 -18.28 12.23 -5.58
N LEU A 108 -18.06 11.59 -6.74
CA LEU A 108 -18.72 11.99 -7.99
C LEU A 108 -20.15 11.45 -8.05
N GLU A 109 -21.04 12.16 -8.75
CA GLU A 109 -22.39 11.72 -9.02
C GLU A 109 -22.41 10.40 -9.83
N ALA A 110 -23.42 9.57 -9.59
CA ALA A 110 -23.49 8.24 -10.19
C ALA A 110 -23.47 8.27 -11.73
N GLU A 111 -24.21 9.17 -12.34
CA GLU A 111 -24.26 9.36 -13.80
C GLU A 111 -22.92 9.82 -14.37
N HIS A 112 -22.23 10.72 -13.65
CA HIS A 112 -20.90 11.17 -14.06
C HIS A 112 -19.89 10.02 -14.00
N ARG A 113 -19.91 9.20 -12.92
CA ARG A 113 -19.04 8.02 -12.79
C ARG A 113 -19.29 7.02 -13.94
N LYS A 114 -20.55 6.76 -14.26
CA LYS A 114 -20.91 5.86 -15.35
C LYS A 114 -20.36 6.36 -16.69
N ARG A 115 -20.58 7.62 -17.01
CA ARG A 115 -20.05 8.24 -18.24
C ARG A 115 -18.54 8.17 -18.34
N VAL A 116 -17.82 8.56 -17.31
CA VAL A 116 -16.35 8.52 -17.28
C VAL A 116 -15.84 7.08 -17.46
N GLN A 117 -16.49 6.11 -16.85
CA GLN A 117 -16.16 4.70 -17.02
C GLN A 117 -16.40 4.21 -18.46
N GLU A 118 -17.51 4.55 -19.07
CA GLU A 118 -17.83 4.20 -20.46
C GLU A 118 -16.85 4.85 -21.44
N GLU A 119 -16.46 6.10 -21.20
CA GLU A 119 -15.47 6.81 -22.00
C GLU A 119 -14.07 6.19 -21.91
N PHE A 120 -13.68 5.74 -20.71
CA PHE A 120 -12.43 5.01 -20.53
C PHE A 120 -12.44 3.65 -21.22
N LEU A 121 -13.53 2.88 -21.10
CA LEU A 121 -13.71 1.60 -21.80
C LEU A 121 -13.66 1.77 -23.33
N ALA A 122 -14.24 2.87 -23.84
CA ALA A 122 -14.23 3.22 -25.25
C ALA A 122 -12.92 3.89 -25.72
N SER A 123 -11.89 3.98 -24.87
CA SER A 123 -10.59 4.62 -25.15
C SER A 123 -10.68 6.10 -25.55
N ARG A 124 -11.76 6.80 -25.19
CA ARG A 124 -11.84 8.27 -25.29
C ARG A 124 -11.10 8.96 -24.16
N ILE A 125 -11.02 8.32 -22.99
CA ILE A 125 -10.13 8.67 -21.89
C ILE A 125 -8.97 7.68 -21.94
N GLU A 126 -7.75 8.20 -21.95
CA GLU A 126 -6.52 7.40 -21.97
C GLU A 126 -5.91 7.23 -20.57
N VAL A 127 -6.19 8.16 -19.66
CA VAL A 127 -5.65 8.15 -18.31
C VAL A 127 -6.79 8.31 -17.30
N MET A 128 -6.95 7.31 -16.44
CA MET A 128 -7.91 7.35 -15.34
C MET A 128 -7.17 7.61 -14.03
N VAL A 129 -7.49 8.70 -13.34
CA VAL A 129 -6.95 8.97 -11.99
C VAL A 129 -8.04 8.68 -10.96
N ALA A 130 -7.81 7.70 -10.10
CA ALA A 130 -8.89 7.19 -9.27
C ALA A 130 -8.46 6.92 -7.82
N THR A 131 -9.45 6.89 -6.94
CA THR A 131 -9.32 6.20 -5.65
C THR A 131 -9.67 4.71 -5.83
N ILE A 132 -9.56 3.92 -4.75
CA ILE A 132 -9.96 2.51 -4.73
C ILE A 132 -11.42 2.25 -5.18
N ALA A 133 -12.23 3.31 -5.30
CA ALA A 133 -13.60 3.20 -5.83
C ALA A 133 -13.65 2.77 -7.31
N PHE A 134 -12.56 2.98 -8.07
CA PHE A 134 -12.44 2.50 -9.45
C PHE A 134 -11.86 1.09 -9.46
N GLY A 135 -12.73 0.12 -9.29
CA GLY A 135 -12.25 -1.24 -9.11
C GLY A 135 -13.23 -2.30 -9.58
N MET A 136 -14.36 -2.46 -8.94
CA MET A 136 -15.31 -3.51 -9.27
C MET A 136 -15.94 -3.28 -10.66
N GLY A 137 -15.94 -4.34 -11.50
CA GLY A 137 -16.60 -4.30 -12.80
C GLY A 137 -15.83 -3.63 -13.94
N ILE A 138 -14.56 -3.23 -13.73
CA ILE A 138 -13.72 -2.71 -14.80
C ILE A 138 -13.05 -3.85 -15.54
N ASP A 139 -13.48 -4.07 -16.78
CA ASP A 139 -12.89 -5.06 -17.69
C ASP A 139 -12.43 -4.39 -18.99
N LYS A 140 -11.24 -3.73 -18.91
CA LYS A 140 -10.54 -3.15 -20.06
C LYS A 140 -9.26 -3.95 -20.27
N PRO A 141 -9.15 -4.74 -21.35
CA PRO A 141 -8.08 -5.71 -21.54
C PRO A 141 -6.71 -5.04 -21.81
N ASP A 142 -6.72 -3.87 -22.41
CA ASP A 142 -5.56 -3.18 -22.99
C ASP A 142 -4.93 -2.13 -22.06
N VAL A 143 -5.20 -2.15 -20.75
CA VAL A 143 -4.51 -1.25 -19.80
C VAL A 143 -3.02 -1.57 -19.79
N ARG A 144 -2.19 -0.57 -20.09
CA ARG A 144 -0.72 -0.73 -20.19
C ARG A 144 0.00 -0.40 -18.90
N THR A 145 -0.50 0.56 -18.13
CA THR A 145 0.21 1.01 -16.93
C THR A 145 -0.76 1.21 -15.76
N ILE A 146 -0.38 0.68 -14.60
CA ILE A 146 -1.00 0.99 -13.31
C ILE A 146 0.03 1.74 -12.47
N ILE A 147 -0.32 2.91 -11.95
CA ILE A 147 0.55 3.70 -11.07
C ILE A 147 -0.16 3.88 -9.73
N HIS A 148 0.50 3.48 -8.64
CA HIS A 148 0.09 3.84 -7.30
C HIS A 148 0.90 5.05 -6.84
N THR A 149 0.26 6.16 -6.58
CA THR A 149 0.93 7.39 -6.11
C THR A 149 1.20 7.38 -4.61
N ALA A 150 0.80 6.34 -3.89
CA ALA A 150 1.10 6.09 -2.48
C ALA A 150 0.98 4.59 -2.21
N LEU A 151 1.45 4.14 -1.05
CA LEU A 151 1.29 2.75 -0.63
C LEU A 151 -0.20 2.36 -0.54
N PRO A 152 -0.60 1.22 -1.11
CA PRO A 152 -1.96 0.69 -0.99
C PRO A 152 -2.26 0.22 0.43
N GLY A 153 -3.53 0.02 0.76
CA GLY A 153 -3.97 -0.38 2.10
C GLY A 153 -3.67 -1.83 2.47
N SER A 154 -3.37 -2.70 1.49
CA SER A 154 -2.95 -4.09 1.67
C SER A 154 -2.34 -4.66 0.39
N LEU A 155 -1.61 -5.78 0.49
CA LEU A 155 -1.06 -6.48 -0.68
C LEU A 155 -2.15 -7.11 -1.55
N GLU A 156 -3.25 -7.54 -0.95
CA GLU A 156 -4.41 -8.09 -1.66
C GLU A 156 -5.06 -7.02 -2.55
N ALA A 157 -5.28 -5.81 -2.02
CA ALA A 157 -5.78 -4.68 -2.79
C ALA A 157 -4.81 -4.31 -3.91
N TYR A 158 -3.53 -4.19 -3.59
CA TYR A 158 -2.48 -3.91 -4.58
C TYR A 158 -2.49 -4.92 -5.72
N TYR A 159 -2.52 -6.22 -5.39
CA TYR A 159 -2.53 -7.28 -6.40
C TYR A 159 -3.78 -7.21 -7.30
N GLN A 160 -4.96 -6.96 -6.73
CA GLN A 160 -6.20 -6.79 -7.50
C GLN A 160 -6.14 -5.58 -8.44
N GLU A 161 -5.54 -4.48 -7.97
CA GLU A 161 -5.42 -3.24 -8.73
C GLU A 161 -4.41 -3.40 -9.88
N ILE A 162 -3.21 -3.92 -9.64
CA ILE A 162 -2.23 -4.18 -10.70
C ILE A 162 -2.70 -5.26 -11.68
N GLY A 163 -3.52 -6.21 -11.21
CA GLY A 163 -4.11 -7.27 -12.02
C GLY A 163 -5.04 -6.78 -13.14
N ARG A 164 -5.38 -5.48 -13.16
CA ARG A 164 -6.15 -4.84 -14.25
C ARG A 164 -5.29 -4.56 -15.48
N ALA A 165 -3.96 -4.48 -15.32
CA ALA A 165 -3.05 -4.31 -16.44
C ALA A 165 -2.91 -5.58 -17.28
N GLY A 166 -2.80 -5.40 -18.60
CA GLY A 166 -2.42 -6.46 -19.53
C GLY A 166 -3.29 -7.71 -19.49
N ARG A 167 -4.60 -7.59 -19.39
CA ARG A 167 -5.51 -8.73 -19.46
C ARG A 167 -5.53 -9.39 -20.84
N ASP A 168 -5.11 -8.66 -21.86
CA ASP A 168 -4.88 -9.17 -23.21
C ASP A 168 -3.57 -9.97 -23.38
N GLY A 169 -2.81 -10.19 -22.30
CA GLY A 169 -1.54 -10.89 -22.29
C GLY A 169 -0.33 -10.08 -22.75
N ARG A 170 -0.54 -8.84 -23.24
CA ARG A 170 0.57 -7.98 -23.70
C ARG A 170 1.36 -7.40 -22.53
N PRO A 171 2.65 -7.07 -22.75
CA PRO A 171 3.49 -6.44 -21.74
C PRO A 171 2.84 -5.19 -21.13
N SER A 172 2.87 -5.10 -19.82
CA SER A 172 2.29 -4.01 -19.04
C SER A 172 3.15 -3.73 -17.81
N ARG A 173 2.92 -2.58 -17.17
CA ARG A 173 3.71 -2.15 -16.02
C ARG A 173 2.83 -1.81 -14.82
N ALA A 174 3.33 -2.11 -13.63
CA ALA A 174 2.76 -1.66 -12.38
C ALA A 174 3.84 -0.89 -11.61
N ILE A 175 3.60 0.38 -11.32
CA ILE A 175 4.56 1.26 -10.67
C ILE A 175 4.00 1.65 -9.31
N LEU A 176 4.72 1.33 -8.26
CA LEU A 176 4.39 1.69 -6.88
C LEU A 176 5.33 2.80 -6.43
N MET A 177 4.81 4.01 -6.34
CA MET A 177 5.52 5.15 -5.78
C MET A 177 5.31 5.17 -4.27
N HIS A 178 6.40 5.29 -3.53
CA HIS A 178 6.32 5.41 -2.08
C HIS A 178 7.35 6.39 -1.54
N SER A 179 7.13 6.82 -0.32
CA SER A 179 8.08 7.56 0.48
C SER A 179 7.88 7.24 1.95
N TYR A 180 8.85 7.60 2.77
CA TYR A 180 8.70 7.48 4.20
C TYR A 180 7.46 8.24 4.74
N ALA A 181 7.12 9.38 4.12
CA ALA A 181 5.95 10.18 4.50
C ALA A 181 4.61 9.43 4.33
N ASP A 182 4.54 8.41 3.50
CA ASP A 182 3.29 7.64 3.30
C ASP A 182 2.86 6.88 4.56
N ARG A 183 3.79 6.56 5.45
CA ARG A 183 3.48 5.93 6.74
C ARG A 183 2.58 6.82 7.59
N TYR A 184 2.85 8.13 7.63
CA TYR A 184 1.99 9.09 8.33
C TYR A 184 0.58 9.14 7.76
N THR A 185 0.47 9.02 6.43
CA THR A 185 -0.83 8.95 5.76
C THR A 185 -1.59 7.70 6.18
N HIS A 186 -0.91 6.55 6.25
CA HIS A 186 -1.51 5.30 6.73
C HIS A 186 -1.89 5.36 8.20
N ASP A 187 -1.02 5.88 9.06
CA ASP A 187 -1.30 6.05 10.49
C ASP A 187 -2.51 6.98 10.70
N PHE A 188 -2.56 8.11 9.99
CA PHE A 188 -3.71 9.03 10.03
C PHE A 188 -5.02 8.35 9.62
N PHE A 189 -5.03 7.59 8.52
CA PHE A 189 -6.23 6.86 8.11
C PHE A 189 -6.58 5.73 9.07
N PHE A 190 -5.58 5.05 9.61
CA PHE A 190 -5.79 4.00 10.60
C PHE A 190 -6.42 4.56 11.88
N GLU A 191 -5.86 5.63 12.46
CA GLU A 191 -6.39 6.26 13.68
C GLU A 191 -7.81 6.80 13.48
N ARG A 192 -8.10 7.35 12.30
CA ARG A 192 -9.44 7.80 11.95
C ARG A 192 -10.43 6.64 11.83
N ASP A 193 -10.03 5.54 11.20
CA ASP A 193 -10.90 4.38 10.93
C ASP A 193 -10.99 3.40 12.10
N TYR A 194 -10.02 3.45 13.01
CA TYR A 194 -9.95 2.65 14.25
C TYR A 194 -9.76 3.57 15.46
N PRO A 195 -10.82 4.21 15.95
CA PRO A 195 -10.76 5.02 17.16
C PRO A 195 -10.23 4.24 18.35
N ASP A 196 -9.63 4.92 19.32
CA ASP A 196 -9.14 4.28 20.55
C ASP A 196 -10.25 3.47 21.24
N VAL A 197 -9.90 2.31 21.78
CA VAL A 197 -10.84 1.43 22.48
C VAL A 197 -11.60 2.17 23.60
N ALA A 198 -10.95 3.10 24.29
CA ALA A 198 -11.59 3.92 25.32
C ALA A 198 -12.76 4.77 24.80
N VAL A 199 -12.69 5.22 23.54
CA VAL A 199 -13.78 5.95 22.88
C VAL A 199 -15.00 5.02 22.70
N LEU A 200 -14.76 3.82 22.21
CA LEU A 200 -15.81 2.81 22.04
C LEU A 200 -16.40 2.39 23.39
N ASP A 201 -15.55 2.19 24.42
CA ASP A 201 -15.99 1.89 25.79
C ASP A 201 -16.90 2.97 26.36
N GLY A 202 -16.55 4.23 26.13
CA GLY A 202 -17.36 5.37 26.56
C GLY A 202 -18.75 5.38 25.93
N ILE A 203 -18.85 5.02 24.65
CA ILE A 203 -20.16 4.89 23.97
C ILE A 203 -20.89 3.64 24.49
N PHE A 204 -20.22 2.48 24.55
CA PHE A 204 -20.81 1.22 24.98
C PHE A 204 -21.41 1.30 26.39
N ALA A 205 -20.73 1.98 27.32
CA ALA A 205 -21.21 2.20 28.69
C ALA A 205 -22.52 3.03 28.78
N GLN A 206 -22.89 3.73 27.73
CA GLN A 206 -24.12 4.54 27.64
C GLN A 206 -25.22 3.87 26.81
N LEU A 207 -24.94 2.68 26.27
CA LEU A 207 -25.96 1.91 25.55
C LEU A 207 -26.82 1.13 26.56
N HIS A 208 -28.12 1.12 26.31
CA HIS A 208 -29.12 0.38 27.08
C HIS A 208 -29.75 -0.72 26.23
N SER A 209 -30.45 -1.66 26.86
CA SER A 209 -31.24 -2.67 26.15
C SER A 209 -32.37 -2.06 25.32
N GLU A 210 -32.95 -0.94 25.83
CA GLU A 210 -33.96 -0.20 25.11
C GLU A 210 -33.31 0.66 24.01
N PRO A 211 -33.87 0.66 22.78
CA PRO A 211 -33.39 1.50 21.69
C PRO A 211 -33.46 2.99 22.05
N GLN A 212 -32.40 3.72 21.79
CA GLN A 212 -32.31 5.17 21.99
C GLN A 212 -31.85 5.85 20.69
N GLU A 213 -32.33 7.06 20.48
CA GLU A 213 -31.99 7.84 19.30
C GLU A 213 -30.48 8.15 19.25
N LYS A 214 -29.84 7.89 18.10
CA LYS A 214 -28.42 8.08 17.84
C LYS A 214 -27.97 9.52 18.16
N THR A 215 -28.74 10.51 17.71
CA THR A 215 -28.43 11.94 17.89
C THR A 215 -28.49 12.37 19.36
N THR A 216 -29.44 11.84 20.10
CA THR A 216 -29.59 12.06 21.55
C THR A 216 -28.38 11.49 22.31
N LEU A 217 -27.93 10.27 21.96
CA LEU A 217 -26.75 9.65 22.55
C LEU A 217 -25.47 10.47 22.25
N GLN A 218 -25.28 10.91 21.00
CA GLN A 218 -24.14 11.72 20.59
C GLN A 218 -24.08 13.05 21.37
N ASN A 219 -25.19 13.75 21.47
CA ASN A 219 -25.28 15.03 22.17
C ASN A 219 -24.97 14.87 23.67
N ARG A 220 -25.47 13.81 24.30
CA ARG A 220 -25.17 13.47 25.70
C ARG A 220 -23.68 13.23 25.94
N LEU A 221 -23.00 12.57 25.01
CA LEU A 221 -21.56 12.30 25.07
C LEU A 221 -20.70 13.51 24.65
N ARG A 222 -21.29 14.54 24.08
CA ARG A 222 -20.60 15.73 23.54
C ARG A 222 -19.45 15.39 22.59
N MET A 223 -19.61 14.31 21.82
CA MET A 223 -18.60 13.87 20.87
C MET A 223 -18.76 14.53 19.52
N LYS A 224 -17.64 14.72 18.82
CA LYS A 224 -17.67 15.16 17.42
C LYS A 224 -18.37 14.10 16.57
N PRO A 225 -19.22 14.52 15.60
CA PRO A 225 -20.03 13.60 14.79
C PRO A 225 -19.21 12.54 14.08
N ASP A 226 -18.12 12.92 13.45
CA ASP A 226 -17.23 12.04 12.68
C ASP A 226 -16.58 10.94 13.55
N ILE A 227 -16.15 11.28 14.77
CA ILE A 227 -15.57 10.32 15.73
C ILE A 227 -16.67 9.39 16.27
N PHE A 228 -17.83 9.98 16.65
CA PHE A 228 -18.94 9.23 17.19
C PHE A 228 -19.48 8.22 16.17
N ASP A 229 -19.75 8.68 14.94
CA ASP A 229 -20.27 7.82 13.86
C ASP A 229 -19.32 6.67 13.56
N LYS A 230 -18.01 6.95 13.51
CA LYS A 230 -17.02 5.90 13.24
C LYS A 230 -16.91 4.91 14.40
N ALA A 231 -16.90 5.37 15.64
CA ALA A 231 -16.83 4.49 16.79
C ALA A 231 -18.11 3.65 16.95
N LEU A 232 -19.28 4.23 16.69
CA LEU A 232 -20.56 3.52 16.70
C LEU A 232 -20.65 2.48 15.59
N GLU A 233 -20.17 2.80 14.36
CA GLU A 233 -20.04 1.84 13.26
C GLU A 233 -19.19 0.63 13.67
N LYS A 234 -18.05 0.88 14.35
CA LYS A 234 -17.19 -0.20 14.83
C LYS A 234 -17.87 -1.03 15.91
N LEU A 235 -18.55 -0.42 16.86
CA LEU A 235 -19.34 -1.16 17.85
C LEU A 235 -20.40 -2.04 17.19
N TRP A 236 -21.11 -1.52 16.19
CA TRP A 236 -22.10 -2.29 15.45
C TRP A 236 -21.49 -3.47 14.68
N ILE A 237 -20.41 -3.24 13.94
CA ILE A 237 -19.72 -4.29 13.15
C ILE A 237 -19.22 -5.41 14.07
N HIS A 238 -18.73 -5.06 15.26
CA HIS A 238 -18.17 -6.05 16.21
C HIS A 238 -19.20 -6.58 17.22
N GLY A 239 -20.49 -6.23 17.04
CA GLY A 239 -21.59 -6.75 17.85
C GLY A 239 -21.76 -6.06 19.21
N GLY A 240 -21.06 -4.94 19.47
CA GLY A 240 -21.21 -4.15 20.70
C GLY A 240 -22.42 -3.22 20.67
N ALA A 241 -22.95 -2.90 19.50
CA ALA A 241 -24.17 -2.13 19.33
C ALA A 241 -25.11 -2.84 18.36
N VAL A 242 -26.40 -2.63 18.51
CA VAL A 242 -27.45 -3.02 17.58
C VAL A 242 -28.12 -1.75 17.07
N MET A 243 -28.34 -1.65 15.76
CA MET A 243 -29.00 -0.52 15.13
C MET A 243 -30.24 -0.97 14.40
N ASP A 244 -31.37 -0.31 14.62
CA ASP A 244 -32.62 -0.59 13.92
C ASP A 244 -32.76 0.26 12.63
N PHE A 245 -33.84 0.03 11.88
CA PHE A 245 -34.12 0.77 10.64
C PHE A 245 -34.39 2.26 10.83
N ALA A 246 -34.72 2.70 12.06
CA ALA A 246 -34.95 4.09 12.41
C ALA A 246 -33.68 4.75 12.99
N GLU A 247 -32.51 4.10 12.84
CA GLU A 247 -31.21 4.53 13.40
C GLU A 247 -31.21 4.65 14.95
N ASN A 248 -32.11 3.95 15.66
CA ASN A 248 -32.00 3.82 17.09
C ASN A 248 -30.94 2.79 17.46
N VAL A 249 -30.23 3.07 18.54
CA VAL A 249 -29.08 2.27 18.98
C VAL A 249 -29.38 1.63 20.33
N SER A 250 -29.11 0.35 20.45
CA SER A 250 -29.21 -0.40 21.71
C SER A 250 -27.94 -1.18 22.01
N CYS A 251 -27.79 -1.65 23.26
CA CYS A 251 -26.63 -2.41 23.70
C CYS A 251 -26.57 -3.78 23.00
N GLY A 252 -25.41 -4.11 22.47
CA GLY A 252 -25.08 -5.43 21.95
C GLY A 252 -24.36 -6.30 22.98
N GLN A 253 -23.43 -7.11 22.50
CA GLN A 253 -22.69 -8.07 23.34
C GLN A 253 -21.39 -7.47 23.89
N PRO A 254 -21.00 -7.75 25.15
CA PRO A 254 -19.80 -7.20 25.76
C PRO A 254 -18.48 -7.75 25.16
N GLN A 255 -18.54 -8.84 24.39
CA GLN A 255 -17.37 -9.47 23.78
C GLN A 255 -16.82 -8.73 22.55
N TRP A 256 -17.46 -7.66 22.12
CA TRP A 256 -17.08 -6.86 20.95
C TRP A 256 -15.62 -6.40 20.98
N ARG A 257 -15.08 -6.08 22.17
CA ARG A 257 -13.74 -5.55 22.36
C ARG A 257 -12.66 -6.46 21.77
N LYS A 258 -12.74 -7.78 22.02
CA LYS A 258 -11.78 -8.77 21.53
C LYS A 258 -11.75 -8.80 20.00
N SER A 259 -12.91 -8.81 19.36
CA SER A 259 -13.06 -8.80 17.92
C SER A 259 -12.53 -7.48 17.31
N TYR A 260 -12.83 -6.35 17.92
CA TYR A 260 -12.36 -5.04 17.48
C TYR A 260 -10.83 -4.91 17.52
N ILE A 261 -10.21 -5.27 18.65
CA ILE A 261 -8.75 -5.22 18.82
C ILE A 261 -8.08 -6.13 17.81
N ALA A 262 -8.51 -7.38 17.69
CA ALA A 262 -7.92 -8.33 16.72
C ALA A 262 -8.01 -7.83 15.27
N HIS A 263 -9.14 -7.20 14.89
CA HIS A 263 -9.31 -6.62 13.56
C HIS A 263 -8.40 -5.41 13.34
N GLY A 264 -8.23 -4.54 14.33
CA GLY A 264 -7.29 -3.42 14.29
C GLY A 264 -5.84 -3.88 14.13
N GLU A 265 -5.42 -4.90 14.91
CA GLU A 265 -4.09 -5.50 14.82
C GLU A 265 -3.85 -6.13 13.44
N GLN A 266 -4.83 -6.86 12.92
CA GLN A 266 -4.77 -7.43 11.56
C GLN A 266 -4.61 -6.34 10.50
N LYS A 267 -5.36 -5.25 10.61
CA LYS A 267 -5.26 -4.13 9.67
C LYS A 267 -3.90 -3.45 9.71
N ARG A 268 -3.34 -3.26 10.91
CA ARG A 268 -1.98 -2.72 11.07
C ARG A 268 -0.93 -3.66 10.47
N ALA A 269 -1.05 -4.97 10.70
CA ALA A 269 -0.17 -5.96 10.12
C ALA A 269 -0.22 -5.98 8.57
N GLN A 270 -1.39 -5.74 7.96
CA GLN A 270 -1.51 -5.58 6.50
C GLN A 270 -0.72 -4.37 5.99
N ILE A 271 -0.82 -3.21 6.66
CA ILE A 271 -0.05 -2.01 6.32
C ILE A 271 1.45 -2.28 6.40
N ASP A 272 1.91 -2.91 7.49
CA ASP A 272 3.31 -3.29 7.68
C ASP A 272 3.82 -4.25 6.60
N LEU A 273 2.96 -5.14 6.10
CA LEU A 273 3.29 -6.05 4.99
C LEU A 273 3.53 -5.28 3.69
N VAL A 274 2.70 -4.29 3.38
CA VAL A 274 2.88 -3.43 2.20
C VAL A 274 4.19 -2.65 2.28
N ILE A 275 4.50 -2.08 3.44
CA ILE A 275 5.75 -1.35 3.66
C ILE A 275 6.94 -2.28 3.46
N ARG A 276 6.93 -3.46 4.09
CA ARG A 276 8.00 -4.46 3.91
C ARG A 276 8.14 -4.92 2.46
N TYR A 277 7.02 -5.06 1.73
CA TYR A 277 7.05 -5.38 0.31
C TYR A 277 7.75 -4.28 -0.51
N ALA A 278 7.38 -3.02 -0.27
CA ALA A 278 7.99 -1.89 -0.98
C ALA A 278 9.50 -1.77 -0.70
N GLU A 279 9.93 -2.02 0.54
CA GLU A 279 11.32 -1.92 0.97
C GLU A 279 12.15 -3.19 0.75
N SER A 280 11.52 -4.28 0.29
CA SER A 280 12.21 -5.57 0.12
C SER A 280 13.14 -5.58 -1.10
N ASN A 281 14.26 -6.30 -0.98
CA ASN A 281 15.20 -6.61 -2.07
C ASN A 281 14.97 -8.03 -2.56
N GLN A 282 13.79 -8.30 -3.12
CA GLN A 282 13.38 -9.60 -3.64
C GLN A 282 12.53 -9.43 -4.90
N CYS A 283 12.39 -10.50 -5.67
CA CYS A 283 11.51 -10.53 -6.82
C CYS A 283 10.08 -10.13 -6.43
N ARG A 284 9.56 -9.04 -7.00
CA ARG A 284 8.26 -8.47 -6.66
C ARG A 284 7.11 -9.45 -6.86
N MET A 285 7.08 -10.10 -8.02
CA MET A 285 6.02 -11.06 -8.36
C MET A 285 6.09 -12.31 -7.47
N SER A 286 7.27 -12.88 -7.25
CA SER A 286 7.43 -14.06 -6.38
C SER A 286 7.01 -13.77 -4.94
N THR A 287 7.24 -12.55 -4.44
CA THR A 287 6.78 -12.14 -3.11
C THR A 287 5.26 -12.08 -3.03
N LEU A 288 4.58 -11.56 -4.05
CA LEU A 288 3.11 -11.55 -4.12
C LEU A 288 2.54 -12.97 -4.21
N VAL A 289 3.11 -13.80 -5.08
CA VAL A 289 2.68 -15.19 -5.25
C VAL A 289 2.78 -15.98 -3.94
N ARG A 290 3.90 -15.84 -3.21
CA ARG A 290 4.07 -16.46 -1.87
C ARG A 290 3.08 -15.92 -0.84
N HIS A 291 2.73 -14.65 -0.90
CA HIS A 291 1.76 -14.04 0.00
C HIS A 291 0.38 -14.72 -0.09
N PHE A 292 -0.02 -15.16 -1.28
CA PHE A 292 -1.27 -15.90 -1.50
C PHE A 292 -1.16 -17.42 -1.24
N GLY A 293 0.03 -17.90 -0.85
CA GLY A 293 0.25 -19.31 -0.47
C GLY A 293 0.67 -20.23 -1.61
N ASP A 294 0.89 -19.73 -2.82
CA ASP A 294 1.48 -20.54 -3.90
C ASP A 294 3.01 -20.59 -3.71
N LEU A 295 3.44 -21.50 -2.86
CA LEU A 295 4.85 -21.64 -2.48
C LEU A 295 5.70 -22.22 -3.61
N ALA A 296 5.12 -23.05 -4.47
CA ALA A 296 5.84 -23.68 -5.57
C ALA A 296 6.24 -22.66 -6.64
N ASP A 297 5.26 -21.90 -7.16
CA ASP A 297 5.52 -20.85 -8.15
C ASP A 297 6.26 -19.65 -7.53
N GLY A 298 6.04 -19.38 -6.25
CA GLY A 298 6.71 -18.32 -5.51
C GLY A 298 8.24 -18.45 -5.38
N GLN A 299 8.84 -19.58 -5.73
CA GLN A 299 10.30 -19.77 -5.76
C GLN A 299 10.94 -19.27 -7.06
N THR A 300 10.16 -19.12 -8.12
CA THR A 300 10.66 -18.72 -9.44
C THR A 300 10.75 -17.21 -9.57
N ALA A 301 11.89 -16.68 -10.02
CA ALA A 301 12.04 -15.26 -10.35
C ALA A 301 11.12 -14.87 -11.53
N CYS A 302 10.65 -13.62 -11.58
CA CYS A 302 9.77 -13.18 -12.67
C CYS A 302 10.53 -12.64 -13.89
N GLU A 303 11.82 -12.34 -13.74
CA GLU A 303 12.76 -11.84 -14.75
C GLU A 303 12.45 -10.45 -15.34
N ILE A 304 11.35 -9.81 -14.93
CA ILE A 304 10.88 -8.53 -15.53
C ILE A 304 10.66 -7.39 -14.52
N CYS A 305 10.71 -7.66 -13.20
CA CYS A 305 10.52 -6.61 -12.19
C CYS A 305 11.81 -5.81 -11.96
N ASP A 306 11.70 -4.72 -11.19
CA ASP A 306 12.82 -3.85 -10.82
C ASP A 306 13.99 -4.57 -10.14
N PHE A 307 13.72 -5.66 -9.43
CA PHE A 307 14.75 -6.50 -8.81
C PHE A 307 15.41 -7.44 -9.81
N CYS A 308 14.62 -8.09 -10.67
CA CYS A 308 15.14 -9.10 -11.61
C CYS A 308 15.80 -8.47 -12.85
N ALA A 309 15.24 -7.38 -13.37
CA ALA A 309 15.69 -6.70 -14.60
C ALA A 309 15.80 -5.18 -14.40
N PRO A 310 16.69 -4.71 -13.51
CA PRO A 310 16.79 -3.29 -13.17
C PRO A 310 17.07 -2.38 -14.37
N ALA A 311 17.80 -2.88 -15.37
CA ALA A 311 18.08 -2.12 -16.60
C ALA A 311 16.84 -1.87 -17.48
N GLN A 312 15.74 -2.61 -17.28
CA GLN A 312 14.50 -2.48 -18.04
C GLN A 312 13.45 -1.59 -17.35
N CYS A 313 13.79 -1.02 -16.17
CA CYS A 313 12.90 -0.16 -15.43
C CYS A 313 12.57 1.11 -16.22
N ALA A 314 11.30 1.54 -16.12
CA ALA A 314 10.83 2.77 -16.74
C ALA A 314 10.84 3.95 -15.77
N ALA A 315 10.49 3.70 -14.51
CA ALA A 315 10.39 4.70 -13.47
C ALA A 315 11.70 4.89 -12.70
N GLN A 316 12.46 3.82 -12.47
CA GLN A 316 13.77 3.88 -11.86
C GLN A 316 14.84 4.02 -12.94
N ARG A 317 15.45 5.18 -13.01
CA ARG A 317 16.63 5.39 -13.88
C ARG A 317 17.87 5.01 -13.08
N PHE A 318 18.38 3.80 -13.29
CA PHE A 318 19.68 3.42 -12.77
C PHE A 318 20.76 4.17 -13.56
N ARG A 319 21.38 5.14 -12.92
CA ARG A 319 22.52 5.88 -13.46
C ARG A 319 23.74 5.69 -12.57
N THR A 320 24.89 5.90 -13.12
CA THR A 320 26.10 5.97 -12.29
C THR A 320 25.99 7.14 -11.32
N ALA A 321 26.32 6.88 -10.06
CA ALA A 321 26.34 7.92 -9.07
C ALA A 321 27.32 9.06 -9.47
N THR A 322 26.89 10.30 -9.29
CA THR A 322 27.76 11.47 -9.50
C THR A 322 28.92 11.46 -8.51
N ASP A 323 29.97 12.23 -8.76
CA ASP A 323 31.12 12.34 -7.84
C ASP A 323 30.69 12.81 -6.44
N LEU A 324 29.75 13.74 -6.38
CA LEU A 324 29.15 14.22 -5.14
C LEU A 324 28.46 13.08 -4.37
N GLU A 325 27.59 12.35 -5.06
CA GLU A 325 26.86 11.22 -4.47
C GLU A 325 27.80 10.12 -4.02
N ARG A 326 28.82 9.78 -4.83
CA ARG A 326 29.89 8.83 -4.43
C ARG A 326 30.60 9.29 -3.17
N GLY A 327 30.96 10.56 -3.11
CA GLY A 327 31.60 11.14 -1.93
C GLY A 327 30.71 11.06 -0.68
N VAL A 328 29.41 11.31 -0.82
CA VAL A 328 28.41 11.17 0.27
C VAL A 328 28.29 9.70 0.69
N LEU A 329 28.16 8.79 -0.26
CA LEU A 329 28.04 7.34 -0.03
C LEU A 329 29.23 6.81 0.79
N PHE A 330 30.47 7.14 0.41
CA PHE A 330 31.65 6.74 1.17
C PHE A 330 31.68 7.32 2.58
N ARG A 331 31.27 8.59 2.76
CA ARG A 331 31.17 9.22 4.08
C ARG A 331 30.09 8.57 4.95
N VAL A 332 28.95 8.17 4.38
CA VAL A 332 27.89 7.42 5.09
C VAL A 332 28.45 6.09 5.60
N ILE A 333 29.11 5.31 4.73
CA ILE A 333 29.73 4.03 5.12
C ILE A 333 30.76 4.26 6.24
N ALA A 334 31.64 5.24 6.08
CA ALA A 334 32.65 5.57 7.09
C ALA A 334 32.04 5.95 8.45
N ALA A 335 30.99 6.79 8.43
CA ALA A 335 30.30 7.24 9.63
C ALA A 335 29.53 6.13 10.37
N LEU A 336 29.21 5.01 9.67
CA LEU A 336 28.47 3.88 10.23
C LEU A 336 29.35 2.65 10.53
N ARG A 337 30.61 2.63 10.10
CA ARG A 337 31.55 1.47 10.27
C ARG A 337 31.81 1.10 11.72
N ALA A 338 31.75 2.04 12.64
CA ALA A 338 31.95 1.80 14.08
C ALA A 338 30.71 1.10 14.74
N GLY A 339 29.81 0.48 13.98
CA GLY A 339 28.58 -0.13 14.51
C GLY A 339 27.55 0.92 14.93
N ALA A 340 27.74 2.18 14.55
CA ALA A 340 26.84 3.26 14.92
C ALA A 340 25.52 3.18 14.19
N VAL A 341 24.42 3.25 14.92
CA VAL A 341 23.09 3.51 14.38
C VAL A 341 22.82 5.01 14.53
N LYS A 342 22.57 5.70 13.43
CA LYS A 342 22.32 7.15 13.44
C LYS A 342 20.94 7.46 12.85
N SER A 343 20.32 8.56 13.30
CA SER A 343 19.14 9.07 12.57
C SER A 343 19.56 9.67 11.24
N THR A 344 18.74 9.49 10.21
CA THR A 344 19.02 10.03 8.87
C THR A 344 19.16 11.55 8.89
N GLY A 345 18.37 12.25 9.76
CA GLY A 345 18.48 13.70 9.97
C GLY A 345 19.82 14.15 10.53
N LYS A 346 20.30 13.47 11.57
CA LYS A 346 21.60 13.78 12.16
C LYS A 346 22.73 13.50 11.17
N LEU A 347 22.65 12.37 10.47
CA LEU A 347 23.64 11.98 9.48
C LEU A 347 23.70 12.96 8.30
N HIS A 348 22.55 13.45 7.81
CA HIS A 348 22.48 14.49 6.79
C HIS A 348 23.17 15.78 7.27
N GLY A 349 22.85 16.27 8.49
CA GLY A 349 23.48 17.48 9.03
C GLY A 349 24.99 17.35 9.19
N GLU A 350 25.50 16.16 9.58
CA GLU A 350 26.92 15.88 9.73
C GLU A 350 27.65 15.79 8.37
N LEU A 351 27.03 15.17 7.36
CA LEU A 351 27.71 14.84 6.11
C LEU A 351 27.46 15.83 4.95
N CYS A 352 26.41 16.61 5.04
CA CYS A 352 26.00 17.57 4.01
C CYS A 352 25.84 18.99 4.59
N PRO A 353 26.87 19.55 5.26
CA PRO A 353 26.79 20.90 5.79
C PRO A 353 26.64 21.91 4.64
N ASN A 354 26.08 23.08 4.94
CA ASN A 354 25.96 24.20 4.01
C ASN A 354 25.18 23.94 2.70
N GLY A 355 24.25 22.95 2.74
CA GLY A 355 23.39 22.68 1.60
C GLY A 355 24.08 21.99 0.41
N VAL A 356 25.23 21.34 0.64
CA VAL A 356 25.95 20.55 -0.39
C VAL A 356 25.04 19.53 -1.08
N MET A 357 24.08 18.97 -0.33
CA MET A 357 23.04 18.09 -0.85
C MET A 357 21.75 18.36 -0.09
N SER A 358 20.61 18.46 -0.80
CA SER A 358 19.32 18.62 -0.16
C SER A 358 18.95 17.38 0.68
N ARG A 359 18.03 17.55 1.62
CA ARG A 359 17.56 16.44 2.45
C ARG A 359 16.94 15.33 1.60
N ASP A 360 16.13 15.69 0.59
CA ASP A 360 15.46 14.72 -0.28
C ASP A 360 16.46 13.94 -1.13
N ALA A 361 17.46 14.63 -1.72
CA ALA A 361 18.53 13.96 -2.46
C ALA A 361 19.37 13.02 -1.57
N PHE A 362 19.60 13.39 -0.31
CA PHE A 362 20.31 12.53 0.64
C PHE A 362 19.48 11.28 1.00
N GLU A 363 18.18 11.40 1.21
CA GLU A 363 17.28 10.26 1.43
C GLU A 363 17.21 9.35 0.18
N GLU A 364 17.25 9.90 -1.03
CA GLU A 364 17.35 9.12 -2.28
C GLU A 364 18.66 8.29 -2.33
N VAL A 365 19.78 8.89 -1.93
CA VAL A 365 21.08 8.17 -1.82
C VAL A 365 21.00 7.05 -0.78
N LEU A 366 20.42 7.31 0.40
CA LEU A 366 20.24 6.27 1.43
C LEU A 366 19.31 5.16 0.95
N GLY A 367 18.24 5.50 0.24
CA GLY A 367 17.34 4.53 -0.39
C GLY A 367 18.07 3.65 -1.43
N ALA A 368 18.91 4.25 -2.26
CA ALA A 368 19.75 3.51 -3.21
C ALA A 368 20.74 2.57 -2.51
N MET A 369 21.39 3.03 -1.42
CA MET A 369 22.26 2.19 -0.60
C MET A 369 21.51 1.02 0.07
N ALA A 370 20.27 1.25 0.51
CA ALA A 370 19.44 0.20 1.09
C ALA A 370 19.05 -0.84 0.05
N ARG A 371 18.66 -0.42 -1.16
CA ARG A 371 18.38 -1.33 -2.28
C ARG A 371 19.62 -2.13 -2.70
N ALA A 372 20.79 -1.51 -2.63
CA ALA A 372 22.07 -2.21 -2.87
C ALA A 372 22.47 -3.14 -1.71
N GLY A 373 21.69 -3.21 -0.64
CA GLY A 373 22.00 -4.03 0.53
C GLY A 373 23.19 -3.53 1.38
N LEU A 374 23.62 -2.28 1.20
CA LEU A 374 24.74 -1.69 1.92
C LEU A 374 24.32 -1.18 3.31
N VAL A 375 23.14 -0.60 3.40
CA VAL A 375 22.58 -0.10 4.67
C VAL A 375 21.22 -0.70 4.95
N ARG A 376 20.82 -0.70 6.21
CA ARG A 376 19.47 -0.99 6.67
C ARG A 376 18.85 0.30 7.18
N LEU A 377 17.71 0.66 6.62
CA LEU A 377 16.84 1.71 7.13
C LEU A 377 15.83 1.08 8.08
N SER A 378 15.62 1.69 9.23
CA SER A 378 14.64 1.24 10.22
C SER A 378 13.99 2.45 10.89
N ASP A 379 12.72 2.29 11.25
CA ASP A 379 11.98 3.35 11.89
C ASP A 379 12.17 3.33 13.39
N ALA A 380 12.06 4.50 13.98
CA ALA A 380 12.08 4.73 15.40
C ALA A 380 11.20 5.92 15.75
N VAL A 381 10.78 5.97 16.99
CA VAL A 381 9.98 7.08 17.52
C VAL A 381 10.75 7.64 18.71
N PHE A 382 10.81 8.96 18.84
CA PHE A 382 11.22 9.60 20.08
C PHE A 382 10.13 10.54 20.56
N GLU A 383 10.02 10.67 21.87
CA GLU A 383 9.02 11.55 22.47
C GLU A 383 9.68 12.91 22.79
N LYS A 384 9.01 13.99 22.37
CA LYS A 384 9.37 15.35 22.71
C LYS A 384 8.11 16.16 23.02
N ASP A 385 8.09 16.76 24.19
CA ASP A 385 6.97 17.59 24.66
C ASP A 385 5.61 16.87 24.60
N GLY A 386 5.58 15.55 24.96
CA GLY A 386 4.39 14.70 24.92
C GLY A 386 3.95 14.30 23.50
N LYS A 387 4.74 14.65 22.46
CA LYS A 387 4.49 14.26 21.07
C LYS A 387 5.45 13.16 20.65
N GLN A 388 4.92 12.10 20.10
CA GLN A 388 5.71 11.07 19.44
C GLN A 388 6.16 11.58 18.06
N ILE A 389 7.48 11.67 17.87
CA ILE A 389 8.09 12.13 16.62
C ILE A 389 8.78 10.93 15.98
N PRO A 390 8.24 10.37 14.91
CA PRO A 390 8.87 9.29 14.20
C PRO A 390 10.05 9.79 13.37
N TYR A 391 11.09 8.98 13.30
CA TYR A 391 12.29 9.26 12.53
C TYR A 391 12.89 7.97 11.99
N ARG A 392 13.71 8.09 10.95
CA ARG A 392 14.41 6.95 10.35
C ARG A 392 15.82 6.82 10.89
N LYS A 393 16.21 5.59 11.23
CA LYS A 393 17.56 5.19 11.57
C LYS A 393 18.23 4.49 10.41
N VAL A 394 19.54 4.63 10.31
CA VAL A 394 20.38 3.95 9.34
C VAL A 394 21.53 3.22 10.04
N SER A 395 21.81 2.01 9.61
CA SER A 395 22.91 1.16 10.05
C SER A 395 23.51 0.40 8.87
N LEU A 396 24.78 -0.01 8.96
CA LEU A 396 25.35 -0.91 7.95
C LEU A 396 24.74 -2.31 8.04
N THR A 397 24.65 -2.98 6.90
CA THR A 397 24.34 -4.42 6.85
C THR A 397 25.57 -5.25 7.19
N ARG A 398 25.39 -6.54 7.53
CA ARG A 398 26.50 -7.46 7.74
C ARG A 398 27.39 -7.60 6.50
N ALA A 399 26.79 -7.65 5.30
CA ALA A 399 27.52 -7.72 4.04
C ALA A 399 28.44 -6.50 3.84
N ALA A 400 27.97 -5.28 4.14
CA ALA A 400 28.78 -4.08 4.02
C ALA A 400 29.88 -3.95 5.09
N HIS A 401 29.79 -4.70 6.19
CA HIS A 401 30.85 -4.79 7.19
C HIS A 401 31.97 -5.75 6.77
N SER A 402 31.63 -6.88 6.07
CA SER A 402 32.58 -7.93 5.68
C SER A 402 33.32 -7.61 4.38
N ASP A 403 32.64 -6.97 3.43
CA ASP A 403 33.30 -6.51 2.21
C ASP A 403 34.07 -5.23 2.52
N GLY A 404 35.34 -5.38 2.84
CA GLY A 404 36.28 -4.29 2.66
C GLY A 404 36.15 -3.82 1.21
N LEU A 405 35.43 -2.71 0.98
CA LEU A 405 35.46 -1.96 -0.27
C LEU A 405 36.88 -1.41 -0.44
N SER A 406 37.83 -2.35 -0.68
CA SER A 406 39.11 -2.02 -1.26
C SER A 406 38.81 -1.48 -2.66
N ALA A 407 39.23 -0.26 -2.90
CA ALA A 407 39.24 0.38 -4.19
C ALA A 407 39.80 -0.62 -5.25
N ARG A 408 38.95 -1.37 -5.93
CA ARG A 408 39.31 -1.95 -7.22
C ARG A 408 39.26 -0.80 -8.21
N SER A 409 40.43 -0.21 -8.35
CA SER A 409 40.79 0.68 -9.45
C SER A 409 40.25 0.10 -10.75
N ALA A 410 39.41 0.90 -11.42
CA ALA A 410 39.15 0.74 -12.83
C ALA A 410 40.47 0.96 -13.61
N GLY A 411 41.15 -0.10 -13.90
CA GLY A 411 42.32 -0.13 -14.75
C GLY A 411 42.33 -1.42 -15.51
N GLY A 412 41.92 -1.39 -16.76
CA GLY A 412 41.99 -2.54 -17.66
C GLY A 412 41.07 -2.33 -18.87
N ALA A 413 41.47 -1.46 -19.80
CA ALA A 413 41.05 -1.57 -21.16
C ALA A 413 41.73 -2.80 -21.80
N PRO A 414 41.04 -3.67 -22.51
CA PRO A 414 41.68 -4.57 -23.47
C PRO A 414 41.83 -3.87 -24.82
N SER A 415 43.01 -3.93 -25.34
CA SER A 415 43.43 -3.68 -26.72
C SER A 415 42.61 -4.44 -27.76
#